data_b3083ef3679ffa9ee01e040e3ba49ea7
#
_entry.id   b3083ef3679ffa9ee01e040e3ba49ea7
#
_cell.length_a   1.000
_cell.length_b   1.000
_cell.length_c   1.000
_cell.angle_alpha   90.00
_cell.angle_beta   90.00
_cell.angle_gamma   90.00
#
_symmetry.space_group_name_H-M   'P 1'
#
loop_
_entity.id
_entity.type
_entity.pdbx_description
1 polymer ?
#
loop_
_entity_poly.entity_id
_entity_poly.type
_entity_poly.pdbx_seq_one_letter_code
_entity_poly.pdbx_strand_id
1 'polypeptide(L)'
;MGNTKLANPAPLGLMGFGMTTILLNLHNIGMFPMDGIILAMGIFYGGIAQIFAGLLEYKKGNTFGLTAFTSYGSFWLTLVAILLLPKMGMADAANAHFLGVYLGLWGVFTLFMFFGTLKGNRMLQFVFLSLTVLFALLAIGHLVDNEGIVHVAGWIGLVLSLIHISEPTRRTPIS
;
A
#
# COMPACT_ATOMS: atom_id res chain seq x y z
N MET A 1 7.15 28.97 25.32
CA MET A 1 6.66 28.46 24.03
C MET A 1 5.74 27.28 24.33
N GLY A 2 4.44 27.42 24.12
CA GLY A 2 3.48 26.34 24.40
C GLY A 2 3.79 25.12 23.55
N ASN A 3 3.78 23.95 24.17
CA ASN A 3 3.98 22.66 23.52
C ASN A 3 2.74 22.35 22.65
N THR A 4 2.67 22.90 21.45
CA THR A 4 1.56 22.66 20.53
C THR A 4 1.60 21.20 20.11
N LYS A 5 0.64 20.40 20.61
CA LYS A 5 0.50 19.00 20.28
C LYS A 5 0.17 18.88 18.78
N LEU A 6 1.09 18.33 18.00
CA LEU A 6 0.89 18.10 16.57
C LEU A 6 -0.22 17.04 16.35
N ALA A 7 -1.04 17.25 15.31
CA ALA A 7 -2.01 16.25 14.87
C ALA A 7 -1.33 14.94 14.47
N ASN A 8 -2.07 13.82 14.53
CA ASN A 8 -1.55 12.52 14.14
C ASN A 8 -1.82 12.27 12.66
N PRO A 9 -0.80 12.20 11.77
CA PRO A 9 -0.99 11.95 10.34
C PRO A 9 -1.17 10.46 9.99
N ALA A 10 -0.88 9.54 10.92
CA ALA A 10 -0.97 8.11 10.64
C ALA A 10 -2.35 7.64 10.15
N PRO A 11 -3.49 8.14 10.66
CA PRO A 11 -4.80 7.81 10.10
C PRO A 11 -4.92 8.11 8.61
N LEU A 12 -4.42 9.28 8.16
CA LEU A 12 -4.44 9.63 6.73
C LEU A 12 -3.62 8.64 5.90
N GLY A 13 -2.41 8.30 6.35
CA GLY A 13 -1.55 7.34 5.65
C GLY A 13 -2.15 5.94 5.56
N LEU A 14 -2.72 5.45 6.66
CA LEU A 14 -3.36 4.13 6.71
C LEU A 14 -4.64 4.06 5.86
N MET A 15 -5.48 5.11 5.91
CA MET A 15 -6.69 5.18 5.09
C MET A 15 -6.35 5.29 3.60
N GLY A 16 -5.36 6.11 3.23
CA GLY A 16 -4.89 6.24 1.85
C GLY A 16 -4.46 4.90 1.29
N PHE A 17 -3.68 4.14 2.03
CA PHE A 17 -3.29 2.78 1.65
C PHE A 17 -4.50 1.84 1.59
N GLY A 18 -5.26 1.72 2.69
CA GLY A 18 -6.32 0.73 2.83
C GLY A 18 -7.43 0.87 1.80
N MET A 19 -7.98 2.07 1.61
CA MET A 19 -9.07 2.29 0.64
C MET A 19 -8.61 2.04 -0.80
N THR A 20 -7.41 2.48 -1.16
CA THR A 20 -6.87 2.25 -2.50
C THR A 20 -6.60 0.76 -2.73
N THR A 21 -6.09 0.05 -1.72
CA THR A 21 -5.83 -1.39 -1.79
C THR A 21 -7.12 -2.20 -1.91
N ILE A 22 -8.24 -1.79 -1.29
CA ILE A 22 -9.55 -2.42 -1.51
C ILE A 22 -9.90 -2.42 -2.99
N LEU A 23 -9.86 -1.26 -3.64
CA LEU A 23 -10.24 -1.13 -5.04
C LEU A 23 -9.36 -1.98 -5.96
N LEU A 24 -8.03 -1.98 -5.73
CA LEU A 24 -7.13 -2.83 -6.49
C LEU A 24 -7.41 -4.32 -6.27
N ASN A 25 -7.71 -4.75 -5.04
CA ASN A 25 -7.98 -6.15 -4.77
C ASN A 25 -9.35 -6.61 -5.27
N LEU A 26 -10.34 -5.73 -5.39
CA LEU A 26 -11.59 -6.04 -6.12
C LEU A 26 -11.32 -6.34 -7.60
N HIS A 27 -10.31 -5.69 -8.20
CA HIS A 27 -9.82 -6.06 -9.52
C HIS A 27 -9.07 -7.41 -9.49
N ASN A 28 -8.14 -7.59 -8.54
CA ASN A 28 -7.32 -8.79 -8.46
C ASN A 28 -8.14 -10.08 -8.28
N ILE A 29 -9.31 -10.02 -7.62
CA ILE A 29 -10.24 -11.16 -7.51
C ILE A 29 -11.15 -11.33 -8.73
N GLY A 30 -10.98 -10.50 -9.77
CA GLY A 30 -11.76 -10.56 -11.01
C GLY A 30 -13.16 -9.95 -10.94
N MET A 31 -13.50 -9.23 -9.85
CA MET A 31 -14.84 -8.64 -9.70
C MET A 31 -15.05 -7.42 -10.64
N PHE A 32 -14.01 -6.61 -10.84
CA PHE A 32 -14.03 -5.43 -11.69
C PHE A 32 -12.79 -5.37 -12.59
N PRO A 33 -12.91 -4.83 -13.82
CA PRO A 33 -11.74 -4.57 -14.66
C PRO A 33 -10.88 -3.45 -14.05
N MET A 34 -9.62 -3.37 -14.49
CA MET A 34 -8.73 -2.25 -14.18
C MET A 34 -9.25 -1.01 -14.91
N ASP A 35 -9.70 0.00 -14.16
CA ASP A 35 -10.27 1.22 -14.72
C ASP A 35 -9.70 2.50 -14.10
N GLY A 36 -10.24 3.66 -14.54
CA GLY A 36 -9.80 4.98 -14.09
C GLY A 36 -10.04 5.24 -12.61
N ILE A 37 -11.00 4.58 -11.96
CA ILE A 37 -11.28 4.75 -10.52
C ILE A 37 -10.08 4.28 -9.68
N ILE A 38 -9.55 3.09 -10.01
CA ILE A 38 -8.40 2.52 -9.33
C ILE A 38 -7.16 3.40 -9.55
N LEU A 39 -6.96 3.85 -10.79
CA LEU A 39 -5.83 4.70 -11.14
C LEU A 39 -5.90 6.06 -10.45
N ALA A 40 -7.07 6.70 -10.42
CA ALA A 40 -7.26 7.98 -9.72
C ALA A 40 -7.01 7.84 -8.21
N MET A 41 -7.57 6.82 -7.56
CA MET A 41 -7.31 6.55 -6.15
C MET A 41 -5.83 6.25 -5.90
N GLY A 42 -5.17 5.53 -6.79
CA GLY A 42 -3.73 5.25 -6.72
C GLY A 42 -2.88 6.51 -6.81
N ILE A 43 -3.25 7.50 -7.63
CA ILE A 43 -2.54 8.78 -7.72
C ILE A 43 -2.79 9.64 -6.49
N PHE A 44 -4.07 9.96 -6.23
CA PHE A 44 -4.41 11.04 -5.31
C PHE A 44 -4.43 10.61 -3.85
N TYR A 45 -4.92 9.42 -3.54
CA TYR A 45 -5.10 9.01 -2.16
C TYR A 45 -4.05 7.99 -1.69
N GLY A 46 -3.90 6.88 -2.38
CA GLY A 46 -2.83 5.93 -2.11
C GLY A 46 -1.43 6.53 -2.32
N GLY A 47 -1.28 7.39 -3.34
CA GLY A 47 -0.03 8.06 -3.68
C GLY A 47 0.19 9.35 -2.89
N ILE A 48 -0.35 10.45 -3.42
CA ILE A 48 -0.03 11.82 -2.95
C ILE A 48 -0.40 12.03 -1.49
N ALA A 49 -1.63 11.71 -1.07
CA ALA A 49 -2.07 11.95 0.30
C ALA A 49 -1.25 11.10 1.30
N GLN A 50 -0.88 9.88 0.93
CA GLN A 50 -0.04 9.02 1.76
C GLN A 50 1.38 9.56 1.89
N ILE A 51 1.97 10.11 0.82
CA ILE A 51 3.27 10.81 0.89
C ILE A 51 3.20 12.00 1.83
N PHE A 52 2.14 12.82 1.75
CA PHE A 52 1.94 13.91 2.70
C PHE A 52 1.87 13.44 4.15
N ALA A 53 1.17 12.33 4.42
CA ALA A 53 1.15 11.74 5.75
C ALA A 53 2.56 11.37 6.22
N GLY A 54 3.38 10.79 5.36
CA GLY A 54 4.78 10.47 5.65
C GLY A 54 5.62 11.70 5.98
N LEU A 55 5.50 12.77 5.18
CA LEU A 55 6.22 14.03 5.43
C LEU A 55 5.79 14.69 6.75
N LEU A 56 4.54 14.53 7.17
CA LEU A 56 4.06 15.02 8.46
C LEU A 56 4.58 14.16 9.63
N GLU A 57 4.82 12.86 9.44
CA GLU A 57 5.47 12.00 10.43
C GLU A 57 6.92 12.44 10.71
N TYR A 58 7.62 13.02 9.72
CA TYR A 58 8.93 13.63 9.93
C TYR A 58 8.90 14.70 11.03
N LYS A 59 7.90 15.59 11.00
CA LYS A 59 7.74 16.65 12.01
C LYS A 59 7.52 16.10 13.42
N LYS A 60 7.03 14.85 13.54
CA LYS A 60 6.84 14.15 14.81
C LYS A 60 8.07 13.36 15.26
N GLY A 61 9.13 13.32 14.45
CA GLY A 61 10.30 12.48 14.68
C GLY A 61 10.03 10.98 14.51
N ASN A 62 8.96 10.60 13.81
CA ASN A 62 8.60 9.20 13.55
C ASN A 62 9.22 8.71 12.24
N THR A 63 10.47 8.26 12.30
CA THR A 63 11.21 7.75 11.13
C THR A 63 10.51 6.55 10.48
N PHE A 64 9.93 5.65 11.29
CA PHE A 64 9.20 4.50 10.74
C PHE A 64 7.99 4.93 9.90
N GLY A 65 7.14 5.82 10.43
CA GLY A 65 5.99 6.36 9.71
C GLY A 65 6.39 7.16 8.48
N LEU A 66 7.43 7.99 8.58
CA LEU A 66 8.01 8.69 7.43
C LEU A 66 8.38 7.69 6.32
N THR A 67 9.19 6.68 6.64
CA THR A 67 9.66 5.71 5.65
C THR A 67 8.51 4.89 5.07
N ALA A 68 7.61 4.38 5.91
CA ALA A 68 6.47 3.58 5.47
C ALA A 68 5.56 4.36 4.51
N PHE A 69 5.03 5.50 4.96
CA PHE A 69 4.02 6.22 4.18
C PHE A 69 4.58 6.85 2.91
N THR A 70 5.80 7.41 2.94
CA THR A 70 6.39 7.95 1.71
C THR A 70 6.73 6.85 0.71
N SER A 71 7.23 5.71 1.16
CA SER A 71 7.57 4.58 0.28
C SER A 71 6.31 3.95 -0.33
N TYR A 72 5.28 3.65 0.46
CA TYR A 72 4.05 3.08 -0.09
C TYR A 72 3.25 4.08 -0.93
N GLY A 73 3.30 5.36 -0.62
CA GLY A 73 2.77 6.39 -1.50
C GLY A 73 3.50 6.41 -2.86
N SER A 74 4.83 6.28 -2.85
CA SER A 74 5.63 6.15 -4.07
C SER A 74 5.35 4.84 -4.81
N PHE A 75 5.12 3.73 -4.09
CA PHE A 75 4.65 2.48 -4.69
C PHE A 75 3.38 2.69 -5.52
N TRP A 76 2.36 3.36 -4.96
CA TRP A 76 1.12 3.64 -5.68
C TRP A 76 1.35 4.47 -6.94
N LEU A 77 2.16 5.53 -6.84
CA LEU A 77 2.48 6.38 -8.01
C LEU A 77 3.23 5.60 -9.08
N THR A 78 4.21 4.78 -8.71
CA THR A 78 4.95 3.96 -9.68
C THR A 78 4.08 2.87 -10.29
N LEU A 79 3.22 2.21 -9.50
CA LEU A 79 2.28 1.22 -10.03
C LEU A 79 1.32 1.84 -11.06
N VAL A 80 0.75 2.99 -10.73
CA VAL A 80 -0.13 3.70 -11.67
C VAL A 80 0.63 4.15 -12.92
N ALA A 81 1.86 4.63 -12.79
CA ALA A 81 2.70 5.00 -13.92
C ALA A 81 2.96 3.80 -14.84
N ILE A 82 3.28 2.62 -14.29
CA ILE A 82 3.47 1.37 -15.04
C ILE A 82 2.23 1.03 -15.89
N LEU A 83 1.03 1.32 -15.38
CA LEU A 83 -0.24 1.04 -16.07
C LEU A 83 -0.64 2.13 -17.08
N LEU A 84 -0.27 3.38 -16.82
CA LEU A 84 -0.67 4.54 -17.63
C LEU A 84 0.28 4.86 -18.77
N LEU A 85 1.60 4.81 -18.54
CA LEU A 85 2.60 5.20 -19.55
C LEU A 85 2.44 4.44 -20.88
N PRO A 86 2.15 3.12 -20.90
CA PRO A 86 1.87 2.41 -22.14
C PRO A 86 0.61 2.93 -22.87
N LYS A 87 -0.45 3.24 -22.11
CA LYS A 87 -1.69 3.76 -22.69
C LYS A 87 -1.51 5.16 -23.30
N MET A 88 -0.52 5.91 -22.84
CA MET A 88 -0.14 7.23 -23.35
C MET A 88 0.88 7.15 -24.49
N GLY A 89 1.32 5.96 -24.87
CA GLY A 89 2.36 5.76 -25.90
C GLY A 89 3.77 6.19 -25.45
N MET A 90 4.00 6.31 -24.14
CA MET A 90 5.28 6.77 -23.58
C MET A 90 6.19 5.61 -23.15
N ALA A 91 5.70 4.40 -23.13
CA ALA A 91 6.46 3.18 -22.81
C ALA A 91 5.77 1.96 -23.40
N ASP A 92 6.48 0.85 -23.51
CA ASP A 92 5.88 -0.45 -23.80
C ASP A 92 5.11 -0.99 -22.58
N ALA A 93 4.16 -1.89 -22.82
CA ALA A 93 3.43 -2.57 -21.74
C ALA A 93 4.39 -3.36 -20.86
N ALA A 94 4.18 -3.31 -19.55
CA ALA A 94 5.01 -4.04 -18.61
C ALA A 94 4.95 -5.56 -18.89
N ASN A 95 6.09 -6.19 -18.93
CA ASN A 95 6.19 -7.65 -18.98
C ASN A 95 5.69 -8.23 -17.65
N ALA A 96 4.82 -9.25 -17.69
CA ALA A 96 4.21 -9.84 -16.50
C ALA A 96 5.26 -10.37 -15.50
N HIS A 97 6.29 -11.07 -15.99
CA HIS A 97 7.37 -11.57 -15.12
C HIS A 97 8.16 -10.43 -14.48
N PHE A 98 8.42 -9.33 -15.22
CA PHE A 98 9.13 -8.19 -14.66
C PHE A 98 8.26 -7.43 -13.65
N LEU A 99 6.95 -7.38 -13.86
CA LEU A 99 6.00 -6.89 -12.85
C LEU A 99 6.06 -7.77 -11.58
N GLY A 100 6.18 -9.08 -11.73
CA GLY A 100 6.39 -10.00 -10.61
C GLY A 100 7.67 -9.69 -9.83
N VAL A 101 8.78 -9.38 -10.51
CA VAL A 101 10.02 -8.93 -9.85
C VAL A 101 9.82 -7.61 -9.11
N TYR A 102 9.15 -6.63 -9.73
CA TYR A 102 8.82 -5.35 -9.10
C TYR A 102 8.01 -5.55 -7.80
N LEU A 103 6.97 -6.39 -7.84
CA LEU A 103 6.16 -6.70 -6.64
C LEU A 103 6.98 -7.46 -5.59
N GLY A 104 7.87 -8.35 -6.01
CA GLY A 104 8.80 -9.06 -5.13
C GLY A 104 9.74 -8.13 -4.38
N LEU A 105 10.28 -7.10 -5.03
CA LEU A 105 11.10 -6.07 -4.39
C LEU A 105 10.32 -5.31 -3.31
N TRP A 106 9.07 -4.96 -3.59
CA TRP A 106 8.20 -4.35 -2.59
C TRP A 106 7.85 -5.31 -1.45
N GLY A 107 7.75 -6.61 -1.73
CA GLY A 107 7.63 -7.65 -0.72
C GLY A 107 8.84 -7.71 0.21
N VAL A 108 10.05 -7.66 -0.33
CA VAL A 108 11.31 -7.61 0.44
C VAL A 108 11.35 -6.33 1.30
N PHE A 109 11.05 -5.17 0.72
CA PHE A 109 10.97 -3.91 1.47
C PHE A 109 9.98 -4.05 2.64
N THR A 110 8.80 -4.60 2.39
CA THR A 110 7.74 -4.80 3.39
C THR A 110 8.20 -5.75 4.51
N LEU A 111 8.94 -6.80 4.16
CA LEU A 111 9.53 -7.72 5.13
C LEU A 111 10.54 -7.01 6.06
N PHE A 112 11.39 -6.14 5.50
CA PHE A 112 12.27 -5.31 6.35
C PHE A 112 11.48 -4.37 7.26
N MET A 113 10.42 -3.75 6.75
CA MET A 113 9.53 -2.92 7.57
C MET A 113 8.85 -3.74 8.67
N PHE A 114 8.46 -5.00 8.39
CA PHE A 114 7.92 -5.91 9.41
C PHE A 114 8.90 -6.10 10.57
N PHE A 115 10.18 -6.36 10.30
CA PHE A 115 11.18 -6.47 11.37
C PHE A 115 11.29 -5.20 12.21
N GLY A 116 11.10 -4.04 11.61
CA GLY A 116 11.02 -2.76 12.32
C GLY A 116 9.85 -2.66 13.31
N THR A 117 8.79 -3.48 13.14
CA THR A 117 7.62 -3.48 14.03
C THR A 117 7.74 -4.40 15.25
N LEU A 118 8.73 -5.31 15.29
CA LEU A 118 8.81 -6.41 16.28
C LEU A 118 8.84 -5.95 17.75
N LYS A 119 9.37 -4.75 18.00
CA LYS A 119 9.40 -4.14 19.34
C LYS A 119 8.19 -3.21 19.60
N GLY A 120 7.26 -3.14 18.67
CA GLY A 120 6.15 -2.20 18.67
C GLY A 120 4.78 -2.85 18.80
N ASN A 121 3.80 -2.21 18.19
CA ASN A 121 2.41 -2.59 18.22
C ASN A 121 2.14 -3.88 17.44
N ARG A 122 1.49 -4.86 18.06
CA ARG A 122 1.11 -6.15 17.44
C ARG A 122 0.24 -5.98 16.18
N MET A 123 -0.60 -4.96 16.15
CA MET A 123 -1.42 -4.68 14.96
C MET A 123 -0.55 -4.30 13.76
N LEU A 124 0.47 -3.44 13.96
CA LEU A 124 1.43 -3.13 12.90
C LEU A 124 2.20 -4.37 12.45
N GLN A 125 2.59 -5.24 13.39
CA GLN A 125 3.22 -6.53 13.04
C GLN A 125 2.33 -7.35 12.11
N PHE A 126 1.05 -7.49 12.48
CA PHE A 126 0.08 -8.21 11.65
C PHE A 126 -0.08 -7.58 10.26
N VAL A 127 -0.22 -6.25 10.20
CA VAL A 127 -0.36 -5.49 8.97
C VAL A 127 0.85 -5.72 8.04
N PHE A 128 2.07 -5.54 8.53
CA PHE A 128 3.27 -5.68 7.69
C PHE A 128 3.56 -7.13 7.32
N LEU A 129 3.27 -8.10 8.19
CA LEU A 129 3.43 -9.51 7.88
C LEU A 129 2.44 -9.95 6.79
N SER A 130 1.16 -9.63 6.93
CA SER A 130 0.14 -9.98 5.95
C SER A 130 0.35 -9.24 4.61
N LEU A 131 0.84 -8.00 4.64
CA LEU A 131 1.22 -7.28 3.44
C LEU A 131 2.45 -7.91 2.75
N THR A 132 3.41 -8.43 3.52
CA THR A 132 4.54 -9.20 2.97
C THR A 132 4.04 -10.44 2.23
N VAL A 133 3.10 -11.19 2.84
CA VAL A 133 2.48 -12.36 2.20
C VAL A 133 1.71 -11.96 0.94
N LEU A 134 0.96 -10.86 0.98
CA LEU A 134 0.25 -10.34 -0.19
C LEU A 134 1.21 -10.06 -1.36
N PHE A 135 2.27 -9.30 -1.13
CA PHE A 135 3.27 -9.01 -2.17
C PHE A 135 3.96 -10.27 -2.68
N ALA A 136 4.28 -11.23 -1.81
CA ALA A 136 4.89 -12.49 -2.22
C ALA A 136 3.95 -13.30 -3.13
N LEU A 137 2.67 -13.40 -2.79
CA LEU A 137 1.69 -14.11 -3.62
C LEU A 137 1.46 -13.40 -4.96
N LEU A 138 1.34 -12.07 -4.97
CA LEU A 138 1.24 -11.32 -6.22
C LEU A 138 2.50 -11.51 -7.09
N ALA A 139 3.68 -11.44 -6.50
CA ALA A 139 4.94 -11.67 -7.21
C ALA A 139 4.98 -13.06 -7.81
N ILE A 140 4.68 -14.10 -7.04
CA ILE A 140 4.66 -15.49 -7.52
C ILE A 140 3.61 -15.65 -8.61
N GLY A 141 2.38 -15.15 -8.43
CA GLY A 141 1.31 -15.24 -9.41
C GLY A 141 1.72 -14.70 -10.78
N HIS A 142 2.39 -13.53 -10.81
CA HIS A 142 2.91 -12.94 -12.05
C HIS A 142 4.15 -13.67 -12.60
N LEU A 143 5.02 -14.22 -11.75
CA LEU A 143 6.21 -14.95 -12.19
C LEU A 143 5.89 -16.31 -12.80
N VAL A 144 4.78 -16.94 -12.40
CA VAL A 144 4.35 -18.26 -12.92
C VAL A 144 3.11 -18.17 -13.80
N ASP A 145 2.67 -16.97 -14.17
CA ASP A 145 1.47 -16.71 -14.98
C ASP A 145 0.22 -17.44 -14.47
N ASN A 146 0.00 -17.39 -13.13
CA ASN A 146 -1.11 -18.08 -12.48
C ASN A 146 -2.09 -17.09 -11.85
N GLU A 147 -3.21 -16.83 -12.55
CA GLU A 147 -4.29 -15.95 -12.09
C GLU A 147 -4.94 -16.43 -10.78
N GLY A 148 -5.00 -17.74 -10.54
CA GLY A 148 -5.54 -18.30 -9.32
C GLY A 148 -4.77 -17.84 -8.08
N ILE A 149 -3.45 -17.73 -8.16
CA ILE A 149 -2.61 -17.20 -7.08
C ILE A 149 -2.87 -15.70 -6.90
N VAL A 150 -3.03 -14.95 -7.98
CA VAL A 150 -3.38 -13.51 -7.93
C VAL A 150 -4.74 -13.31 -7.26
N HIS A 151 -5.73 -14.15 -7.57
CA HIS A 151 -7.05 -14.11 -6.92
C HIS A 151 -6.94 -14.38 -5.40
N VAL A 152 -6.18 -15.39 -4.98
CA VAL A 152 -5.94 -15.67 -3.56
C VAL A 152 -5.27 -14.47 -2.88
N ALA A 153 -4.28 -13.87 -3.52
CA ALA A 153 -3.65 -12.64 -3.04
C ALA A 153 -4.67 -11.52 -2.89
N GLY A 154 -5.56 -11.35 -3.86
CA GLY A 154 -6.64 -10.36 -3.83
C GLY A 154 -7.56 -10.52 -2.60
N TRP A 155 -7.98 -11.73 -2.27
CA TRP A 155 -8.81 -12.00 -1.08
C TRP A 155 -8.07 -11.66 0.22
N ILE A 156 -6.80 -12.05 0.33
CA ILE A 156 -5.96 -11.69 1.49
C ILE A 156 -5.83 -10.17 1.60
N GLY A 157 -5.61 -9.48 0.47
CA GLY A 157 -5.49 -8.03 0.42
C GLY A 157 -6.77 -7.29 0.81
N LEU A 158 -7.96 -7.81 0.49
CA LEU A 158 -9.24 -7.25 0.93
C LEU A 158 -9.38 -7.31 2.45
N VAL A 159 -9.12 -8.47 3.06
CA VAL A 159 -9.17 -8.64 4.51
C VAL A 159 -8.17 -7.70 5.20
N LEU A 160 -6.94 -7.64 4.70
CA LEU A 160 -5.89 -6.76 5.19
C LEU A 160 -6.30 -5.29 5.14
N SER A 161 -6.91 -4.86 4.03
CA SER A 161 -7.33 -3.47 3.83
C SER A 161 -8.40 -3.03 4.83
N LEU A 162 -9.33 -3.91 5.17
CA LEU A 162 -10.34 -3.65 6.21
C LEU A 162 -9.69 -3.41 7.57
N ILE A 163 -8.61 -4.11 7.88
CA ILE A 163 -7.85 -3.91 9.12
C ILE A 163 -7.13 -2.56 9.09
N HIS A 164 -6.52 -2.17 7.97
CA HIS A 164 -5.88 -0.86 7.81
C HIS A 164 -6.86 0.29 8.06
N ILE A 165 -8.09 0.17 7.57
CA ILE A 165 -9.14 1.19 7.75
C ILE A 165 -9.65 1.21 9.19
N SER A 166 -9.75 0.06 9.87
CA SER A 166 -10.31 -0.01 11.22
C SER A 166 -9.35 0.48 12.32
N GLU A 167 -8.04 0.40 12.12
CA GLU A 167 -7.04 0.76 13.14
C GLU A 167 -7.06 2.26 13.52
N PRO A 168 -7.14 3.23 12.57
CA PRO A 168 -7.19 4.65 12.92
C PRO A 168 -8.42 5.03 13.75
N THR A 169 -9.54 4.37 13.51
CA THR A 169 -10.82 4.72 14.15
C THR A 169 -10.90 4.27 15.61
N ARG A 170 -10.07 3.30 16.02
CA ARG A 170 -10.04 2.78 17.40
C ARG A 170 -9.17 3.59 18.36
N ARG A 171 -8.21 4.39 17.85
CA ARG A 171 -7.16 5.03 18.67
C ARG A 171 -7.25 6.54 18.78
N THR A 172 -8.10 7.18 18.03
CA THR A 172 -8.36 8.62 18.14
C THR A 172 -9.79 8.83 18.55
N PRO A 173 -10.07 9.05 19.88
CA PRO A 173 -11.33 9.67 20.26
C PRO A 173 -11.44 10.98 19.50
N ILE A 174 -12.56 11.20 18.83
CA ILE A 174 -12.93 12.49 18.26
C ILE A 174 -13.15 13.40 19.47
N SER A 175 -12.14 14.19 19.81
CA SER A 175 -12.23 15.23 20.86
C SER A 175 -12.56 16.55 20.23
#